data_54ca5d400d71df861ba233a5bbc38650
#
_entry.id   54ca5d400d71df861ba233a5bbc38650
#
_cell.length_a   1.000
_cell.length_b   1.000
_cell.length_c   1.000
_cell.angle_alpha   90.00
_cell.angle_beta   90.00
_cell.angle_gamma   90.00
#
_symmetry.space_group_name_H-M   'P 1'
#
loop_
_entity.id
_entity.type
_entity.pdbx_description
1 polymer ?
#
loop_
_entity_poly.entity_id
_entity_poly.type
_entity_poly.pdbx_seq_one_letter_code
_entity_poly.pdbx_strand_id
1 'polypeptide(L)'
;MSIIHVLPDHIANQIAAGEVIQRPASVVKELLENAVDAGASQIYLIVKDAGKTLIQVVDNGKGMDATDAEKCFLRHATSKLSSAKDLFQLQTKGFRGEALASIAAIAHVSLKTKQAEQETGIKIEVEGNQIKSKNPAICDNGASFEVKNLFYNVPARRNFLKSDQIELSHIQNEFERVALAHPDLGFFFIHNNQEILTLPAGNLRMRVSGILGKSSNEKLVPLEENTDIVRVSGYVGKPDMAKKTRGEQYLFVNQRYFKEPYFHHAITKAFEGMISEKHHASYCIFLDVDPQKIDVNIHPTKTEIKFEEDRFIYSILLSSVRQALGKHNIFPTLDFEQDTAFDVPLAVRKSEPTEPQIVVDPSYNPFESTKQAVSNSSSNYSSAIKSAGFEKQTIDAAAWQNFYQIEDQEVSQQQEIFSEQQNHSNYLIHDKYLISPSKSGFLVIDIKRAKNRILFDQMLQQFVAQPLSSQQLLFPLERELSGEAKLSWSAQQSLWQQLGFMYEIQDQQLLIQGVPSLLTEQHLDECLDQLTDAANYRDIDSGDIAHFLVAKLAYFAAKNFKITQQEEALALVENLFQCAQHSHTPGGKMIMSTLTFDELAKKF
;
A
#
# COMPACT_ATOMS: atom_id res chain seq x y z
N MET A 1 -17.90 -28.59 -44.52
CA MET A 1 -17.83 -29.11 -43.14
C MET A 1 -18.04 -27.92 -42.20
N SER A 2 -18.87 -28.08 -41.17
CA SER A 2 -19.07 -27.02 -40.17
C SER A 2 -17.78 -26.87 -39.32
N ILE A 3 -17.27 -25.65 -39.21
CA ILE A 3 -16.05 -25.33 -38.43
C ILE A 3 -16.42 -25.01 -36.97
N ILE A 4 -17.67 -24.64 -36.71
CA ILE A 4 -18.18 -24.28 -35.39
C ILE A 4 -18.71 -25.52 -34.69
N HIS A 5 -18.17 -25.83 -33.51
CA HIS A 5 -18.58 -26.93 -32.66
C HIS A 5 -19.02 -26.42 -31.29
N VAL A 6 -20.03 -27.09 -30.68
CA VAL A 6 -20.43 -26.85 -29.29
C VAL A 6 -19.38 -27.48 -28.40
N LEU A 7 -18.84 -26.72 -27.45
CA LEU A 7 -17.87 -27.23 -26.47
C LEU A 7 -18.56 -28.22 -25.51
N PRO A 8 -17.85 -29.28 -25.12
CA PRO A 8 -18.31 -30.14 -24.03
C PRO A 8 -18.54 -29.35 -22.74
N ASP A 9 -19.59 -29.68 -21.99
CA ASP A 9 -20.01 -28.95 -20.78
C ASP A 9 -18.88 -28.74 -19.77
N HIS A 10 -17.98 -29.72 -19.60
CA HIS A 10 -16.86 -29.61 -18.66
C HIS A 10 -15.86 -28.53 -19.10
N ILE A 11 -15.58 -28.38 -20.40
CA ILE A 11 -14.67 -27.35 -20.93
C ILE A 11 -15.36 -25.98 -20.83
N ALA A 12 -16.63 -25.89 -21.23
CA ALA A 12 -17.41 -24.65 -21.11
C ALA A 12 -17.47 -24.18 -19.65
N ASN A 13 -17.62 -25.12 -18.70
CA ASN A 13 -17.62 -24.84 -17.27
C ASN A 13 -16.26 -24.34 -16.76
N GLN A 14 -15.14 -24.90 -17.23
CA GLN A 14 -13.79 -24.45 -16.85
C GLN A 14 -13.48 -23.06 -17.41
N ILE A 15 -13.92 -22.75 -18.63
CA ILE A 15 -13.75 -21.42 -19.24
C ILE A 15 -14.52 -20.39 -18.44
N ALA A 16 -15.80 -20.62 -18.19
CA ALA A 16 -16.65 -19.70 -17.43
C ALA A 16 -16.21 -19.55 -15.97
N ALA A 17 -15.80 -20.65 -15.32
CA ALA A 17 -15.20 -20.60 -13.98
C ALA A 17 -13.99 -19.67 -13.96
N GLY A 18 -13.29 -19.58 -15.06
CA GLY A 18 -12.15 -18.75 -15.22
C GLY A 18 -12.39 -17.25 -15.30
N GLU A 19 -13.54 -16.87 -15.72
CA GLU A 19 -13.93 -15.46 -15.73
C GLU A 19 -14.31 -14.99 -14.32
N VAL A 20 -14.85 -15.90 -13.50
CA VAL A 20 -15.31 -15.62 -12.13
C VAL A 20 -14.19 -15.79 -11.10
N ILE A 21 -13.48 -16.92 -11.16
CA ILE A 21 -12.45 -17.28 -10.17
C ILE A 21 -11.06 -17.20 -10.81
N GLN A 22 -10.37 -16.10 -10.57
CA GLN A 22 -9.03 -15.84 -11.09
C GLN A 22 -7.93 -16.26 -10.12
N ARG A 23 -8.19 -16.22 -8.81
CA ARG A 23 -7.22 -16.49 -7.74
C ARG A 23 -7.92 -16.98 -6.45
N PRO A 24 -7.16 -17.46 -5.44
CA PRO A 24 -7.71 -17.91 -4.16
C PRO A 24 -8.58 -16.85 -3.46
N ALA A 25 -8.18 -15.58 -3.51
CA ALA A 25 -8.94 -14.47 -2.93
C ALA A 25 -10.34 -14.32 -3.52
N SER A 26 -10.56 -14.69 -4.81
CA SER A 26 -11.90 -14.68 -5.42
C SER A 26 -12.81 -15.71 -4.78
N VAL A 27 -12.29 -16.89 -4.45
CA VAL A 27 -13.04 -17.95 -3.74
C VAL A 27 -13.42 -17.46 -2.34
N VAL A 28 -12.45 -16.87 -1.61
CA VAL A 28 -12.67 -16.31 -0.26
C VAL A 28 -13.76 -15.26 -0.28
N LYS A 29 -13.70 -14.31 -1.21
CA LYS A 29 -14.72 -13.27 -1.36
C LYS A 29 -16.12 -13.86 -1.51
N GLU A 30 -16.31 -14.74 -2.49
CA GLU A 30 -17.62 -15.33 -2.78
C GLU A 30 -18.17 -16.17 -1.61
N LEU A 31 -17.32 -16.93 -0.92
CA LEU A 31 -17.75 -17.72 0.24
C LEU A 31 -18.09 -16.84 1.45
N LEU A 32 -17.31 -15.80 1.73
CA LEU A 32 -17.60 -14.84 2.81
C LEU A 32 -18.90 -14.07 2.54
N GLU A 33 -19.11 -13.59 1.31
CA GLU A 33 -20.34 -12.92 0.91
C GLU A 33 -21.56 -13.85 1.03
N ASN A 34 -21.40 -15.14 0.73
CA ASN A 34 -22.46 -16.13 0.91
C ASN A 34 -22.78 -16.37 2.39
N ALA A 35 -21.79 -16.41 3.26
CA ALA A 35 -21.98 -16.55 4.70
C ALA A 35 -22.71 -15.34 5.30
N VAL A 36 -22.37 -14.11 4.86
CA VAL A 36 -23.09 -12.90 5.23
C VAL A 36 -24.54 -12.95 4.76
N ASP A 37 -24.79 -13.30 3.50
CA ASP A 37 -26.13 -13.43 2.92
C ASP A 37 -26.96 -14.55 3.59
N ALA A 38 -26.31 -15.55 4.20
CA ALA A 38 -26.96 -16.59 4.99
C ALA A 38 -27.37 -16.10 6.39
N GLY A 39 -27.08 -14.86 6.76
CA GLY A 39 -27.41 -14.28 8.07
C GLY A 39 -26.56 -14.83 9.20
N ALA A 40 -25.30 -15.19 8.92
CA ALA A 40 -24.37 -15.63 9.95
C ALA A 40 -24.05 -14.50 10.94
N SER A 41 -23.85 -14.85 12.20
CA SER A 41 -23.35 -13.92 13.22
C SER A 41 -21.85 -14.12 13.49
N GLN A 42 -21.29 -15.27 13.11
CA GLN A 42 -19.87 -15.61 13.22
C GLN A 42 -19.40 -16.33 11.97
N ILE A 43 -18.26 -15.92 11.44
CA ILE A 43 -17.67 -16.44 10.21
C ILE A 43 -16.19 -16.72 10.45
N TYR A 44 -15.77 -17.96 10.22
CA TYR A 44 -14.38 -18.40 10.32
C TYR A 44 -13.82 -18.65 8.92
N LEU A 45 -12.71 -18.02 8.59
CA LEU A 45 -11.91 -18.28 7.40
C LEU A 45 -10.66 -19.05 7.81
N ILE A 46 -10.49 -20.27 7.31
CA ILE A 46 -9.32 -21.12 7.55
C ILE A 46 -8.62 -21.35 6.22
N VAL A 47 -7.35 -20.98 6.15
CA VAL A 47 -6.56 -21.07 4.92
C VAL A 47 -5.27 -21.84 5.17
N LYS A 48 -4.88 -22.71 4.23
CA LYS A 48 -3.57 -23.38 4.22
C LYS A 48 -2.87 -23.10 2.90
N ASP A 49 -1.55 -22.88 2.97
CA ASP A 49 -0.66 -22.61 1.82
C ASP A 49 -1.24 -21.54 0.89
N ALA A 50 -1.61 -20.39 1.50
CA ALA A 50 -2.19 -19.24 0.80
C ALA A 50 -3.41 -19.60 -0.10
N GLY A 51 -4.19 -20.60 0.33
CA GLY A 51 -5.39 -21.05 -0.38
C GLY A 51 -5.14 -22.01 -1.53
N LYS A 52 -3.92 -22.44 -1.76
CA LYS A 52 -3.59 -23.45 -2.78
C LYS A 52 -4.04 -24.86 -2.35
N THR A 53 -3.83 -25.19 -1.06
CA THR A 53 -4.18 -26.49 -0.49
C THR A 53 -5.58 -26.49 0.09
N LEU A 54 -5.95 -25.48 0.88
CA LEU A 54 -7.25 -25.40 1.54
C LEU A 54 -7.71 -23.94 1.69
N ILE A 55 -8.98 -23.71 1.33
CA ILE A 55 -9.78 -22.57 1.75
C ILE A 55 -11.04 -23.14 2.40
N GLN A 56 -11.27 -22.84 3.68
CA GLN A 56 -12.46 -23.25 4.38
C GLN A 56 -13.17 -22.05 4.99
N VAL A 57 -14.45 -21.91 4.73
CA VAL A 57 -15.31 -20.91 5.40
C VAL A 57 -16.37 -21.66 6.19
N VAL A 58 -16.45 -21.34 7.48
CA VAL A 58 -17.43 -21.90 8.41
C VAL A 58 -18.30 -20.74 8.90
N ASP A 59 -19.60 -20.88 8.77
CA ASP A 59 -20.58 -19.92 9.24
C ASP A 59 -21.66 -20.59 10.09
N ASN A 60 -22.28 -19.81 10.97
CA ASN A 60 -23.41 -20.20 11.79
C ASN A 60 -24.75 -19.63 11.28
N GLY A 61 -24.86 -19.42 9.98
CA GLY A 61 -26.07 -18.90 9.33
C GLY A 61 -27.24 -19.91 9.30
N LYS A 62 -28.22 -19.63 8.45
CA LYS A 62 -29.44 -20.47 8.35
C LYS A 62 -29.22 -21.89 7.88
N GLY A 63 -28.06 -22.22 7.28
CA GLY A 63 -27.78 -23.52 6.70
C GLY A 63 -28.67 -23.86 5.48
N MET A 64 -28.59 -25.11 5.01
CA MET A 64 -29.31 -25.61 3.86
C MET A 64 -29.90 -26.99 4.17
N ASP A 65 -31.05 -27.30 3.63
CA ASP A 65 -31.58 -28.68 3.58
C ASP A 65 -30.81 -29.52 2.54
N ALA A 66 -31.11 -30.84 2.51
CA ALA A 66 -30.43 -31.76 1.62
C ALA A 66 -30.63 -31.42 0.13
N THR A 67 -31.81 -30.89 -0.23
CA THR A 67 -32.17 -30.55 -1.60
C THR A 67 -31.48 -29.29 -2.06
N ASP A 68 -31.46 -28.26 -1.21
CA ASP A 68 -30.79 -26.99 -1.50
C ASP A 68 -29.25 -27.15 -1.50
N ALA A 69 -28.71 -28.01 -0.62
CA ALA A 69 -27.30 -28.34 -0.59
C ALA A 69 -26.80 -29.03 -1.89
N GLU A 70 -27.66 -29.79 -2.57
CA GLU A 70 -27.34 -30.32 -3.90
C GLU A 70 -27.48 -29.26 -5.00
N LYS A 71 -28.56 -28.47 -4.96
CA LYS A 71 -28.86 -27.48 -5.97
C LYS A 71 -27.88 -26.29 -5.96
N CYS A 72 -27.24 -25.99 -4.81
CA CYS A 72 -26.35 -24.84 -4.70
C CYS A 72 -25.12 -24.92 -5.64
N PHE A 73 -24.76 -26.13 -6.11
CA PHE A 73 -23.69 -26.36 -7.08
C PHE A 73 -24.15 -26.32 -8.55
N LEU A 74 -25.46 -26.16 -8.79
CA LEU A 74 -25.98 -26.02 -10.14
C LEU A 74 -25.81 -24.57 -10.62
N ARG A 75 -25.54 -24.41 -11.91
CA ARG A 75 -25.53 -23.08 -12.53
C ARG A 75 -26.90 -22.43 -12.50
N HIS A 76 -26.91 -21.12 -12.29
CA HIS A 76 -28.13 -20.31 -12.22
C HIS A 76 -29.07 -20.70 -11.08
N ALA A 77 -28.60 -21.47 -10.10
CA ALA A 77 -29.35 -21.76 -8.89
C ALA A 77 -29.05 -20.67 -7.85
N THR A 78 -30.08 -19.92 -7.47
CA THR A 78 -29.98 -18.86 -6.47
C THR A 78 -31.26 -18.78 -5.65
N SER A 79 -31.11 -18.54 -4.36
CA SER A 79 -32.21 -18.22 -3.45
C SER A 79 -32.48 -16.69 -3.34
N LYS A 80 -31.68 -15.88 -4.05
CA LYS A 80 -31.57 -14.42 -3.84
C LYS A 80 -32.37 -13.61 -4.86
N LEU A 81 -32.79 -14.21 -5.98
CA LEU A 81 -33.59 -13.60 -7.02
C LEU A 81 -34.78 -14.50 -7.34
N SER A 82 -35.98 -13.93 -7.36
CA SER A 82 -37.21 -14.60 -7.76
C SER A 82 -37.85 -13.98 -9.01
N SER A 83 -37.53 -12.72 -9.31
CA SER A 83 -38.10 -11.97 -10.44
C SER A 83 -37.07 -11.06 -11.12
N ALA A 84 -37.37 -10.66 -12.37
CA ALA A 84 -36.55 -9.69 -13.10
C ALA A 84 -36.51 -8.32 -12.43
N LYS A 85 -37.48 -7.97 -11.59
CA LYS A 85 -37.51 -6.71 -10.84
C LYS A 85 -36.46 -6.66 -9.75
N ASP A 86 -36.12 -7.81 -9.17
CA ASP A 86 -35.12 -7.91 -8.10
C ASP A 86 -33.69 -7.54 -8.60
N LEU A 87 -33.45 -7.63 -9.93
CA LEU A 87 -32.20 -7.19 -10.56
C LEU A 87 -31.95 -5.68 -10.44
N PHE A 88 -33.02 -4.88 -10.31
CA PHE A 88 -32.91 -3.42 -10.16
C PHE A 88 -32.90 -2.96 -8.70
N GLN A 89 -33.07 -3.87 -7.74
CA GLN A 89 -33.11 -3.60 -6.31
C GLN A 89 -32.17 -4.55 -5.53
N LEU A 90 -30.97 -4.76 -6.06
CA LEU A 90 -30.01 -5.71 -5.49
C LEU A 90 -29.54 -5.29 -4.08
N GLN A 91 -30.11 -5.92 -3.05
CA GLN A 91 -29.66 -5.77 -1.66
C GLN A 91 -28.65 -6.86 -1.25
N THR A 92 -28.65 -8.02 -1.93
CA THR A 92 -27.74 -9.13 -1.63
C THR A 92 -26.39 -8.99 -2.32
N LYS A 93 -25.31 -9.51 -1.71
CA LYS A 93 -23.96 -9.48 -2.28
C LYS A 93 -23.82 -10.33 -3.53
N GLY A 94 -24.37 -11.54 -3.52
CA GLY A 94 -24.40 -12.47 -4.65
C GLY A 94 -25.79 -12.57 -5.29
N PHE A 95 -25.90 -12.68 -6.60
CA PHE A 95 -27.18 -12.82 -7.31
C PHE A 95 -27.17 -13.76 -8.52
N ARG A 96 -26.00 -14.05 -9.12
CA ARG A 96 -25.89 -14.80 -10.39
C ARG A 96 -26.08 -16.31 -10.25
N GLY A 97 -25.90 -16.89 -9.06
CA GLY A 97 -25.98 -18.33 -8.84
C GLY A 97 -24.91 -19.13 -9.60
N GLU A 98 -23.71 -18.56 -9.81
CA GLU A 98 -22.64 -19.17 -10.61
C GLU A 98 -21.36 -19.42 -9.81
N ALA A 99 -21.17 -18.75 -8.66
CA ALA A 99 -19.91 -18.81 -7.91
C ALA A 99 -19.58 -20.22 -7.42
N LEU A 100 -20.48 -20.90 -6.73
CA LEU A 100 -20.26 -22.25 -6.20
C LEU A 100 -20.08 -23.27 -7.33
N ALA A 101 -20.85 -23.18 -8.41
CA ALA A 101 -20.67 -24.01 -9.59
C ALA A 101 -19.30 -23.80 -10.24
N SER A 102 -18.83 -22.56 -10.31
CA SER A 102 -17.53 -22.20 -10.85
C SER A 102 -16.39 -22.73 -9.96
N ILE A 103 -16.51 -22.64 -8.63
CA ILE A 103 -15.53 -23.17 -7.69
C ILE A 103 -15.46 -24.70 -7.80
N ALA A 104 -16.62 -25.38 -7.86
CA ALA A 104 -16.70 -26.84 -7.98
C ALA A 104 -16.16 -27.38 -9.32
N ALA A 105 -16.14 -26.56 -10.37
CA ALA A 105 -15.55 -26.93 -11.65
C ALA A 105 -14.02 -27.01 -11.64
N ILE A 106 -13.35 -26.29 -10.72
CA ILE A 106 -11.88 -26.10 -10.71
C ILE A 106 -11.21 -26.50 -9.39
N ALA A 107 -11.97 -27.01 -8.42
CA ALA A 107 -11.49 -27.44 -7.12
C ALA A 107 -12.27 -28.66 -6.63
N HIS A 108 -11.73 -29.32 -5.61
CA HIS A 108 -12.49 -30.32 -4.83
C HIS A 108 -13.23 -29.60 -3.72
N VAL A 109 -14.55 -29.67 -3.71
CA VAL A 109 -15.39 -28.97 -2.72
C VAL A 109 -16.07 -29.98 -1.80
N SER A 110 -15.98 -29.75 -0.50
CA SER A 110 -16.76 -30.48 0.51
C SER A 110 -17.66 -29.49 1.26
N LEU A 111 -18.93 -29.72 1.24
CA LEU A 111 -19.95 -28.95 1.97
C LEU A 111 -20.48 -29.80 3.13
N LYS A 112 -20.48 -29.22 4.34
CA LYS A 112 -21.26 -29.72 5.47
C LYS A 112 -22.25 -28.63 5.85
N THR A 113 -23.53 -29.00 6.00
CA THR A 113 -24.55 -28.02 6.34
C THR A 113 -25.71 -28.64 7.09
N LYS A 114 -26.35 -27.84 7.93
CA LYS A 114 -27.54 -28.22 8.69
C LYS A 114 -28.36 -26.97 9.00
N GLN A 115 -29.69 -27.11 8.87
CA GLN A 115 -30.64 -26.10 9.38
C GLN A 115 -30.91 -26.33 10.87
N ALA A 116 -31.32 -25.29 11.59
CA ALA A 116 -31.55 -25.33 13.03
C ALA A 116 -32.63 -26.39 13.43
N GLU A 117 -33.60 -26.62 12.56
CA GLU A 117 -34.72 -27.52 12.79
C GLU A 117 -34.38 -29.01 12.52
N GLN A 118 -33.21 -29.29 11.96
CA GLN A 118 -32.78 -30.62 11.59
C GLN A 118 -31.89 -31.22 12.68
N GLU A 119 -32.08 -32.51 13.00
CA GLU A 119 -31.22 -33.22 13.94
C GLU A 119 -29.88 -33.61 13.29
N THR A 120 -29.91 -34.01 12.03
CA THR A 120 -28.74 -34.49 11.29
C THR A 120 -28.49 -33.65 10.08
N GLY A 121 -27.26 -33.19 9.92
CA GLY A 121 -26.81 -32.46 8.75
C GLY A 121 -26.41 -33.38 7.60
N ILE A 122 -25.97 -32.77 6.51
CA ILE A 122 -25.52 -33.45 5.31
C ILE A 122 -24.09 -33.03 4.94
N LYS A 123 -23.30 -34.01 4.47
CA LYS A 123 -22.00 -33.78 3.82
C LYS A 123 -22.12 -34.13 2.35
N ILE A 124 -21.75 -33.22 1.48
CA ILE A 124 -21.70 -33.39 0.02
C ILE A 124 -20.26 -33.13 -0.44
N GLU A 125 -19.73 -34.05 -1.25
CA GLU A 125 -18.43 -33.89 -1.91
C GLU A 125 -18.63 -33.75 -3.42
N VAL A 126 -18.04 -32.69 -4.00
CA VAL A 126 -18.19 -32.36 -5.41
C VAL A 126 -16.80 -32.22 -6.05
N GLU A 127 -16.64 -32.80 -7.21
CA GLU A 127 -15.44 -32.74 -8.03
C GLU A 127 -15.83 -32.60 -9.51
N GLY A 128 -15.29 -31.62 -10.21
CA GLY A 128 -15.59 -31.36 -11.63
C GLY A 128 -17.09 -31.15 -11.89
N ASN A 129 -17.81 -30.48 -11.00
CA ASN A 129 -19.26 -30.25 -11.02
C ASN A 129 -20.11 -31.56 -10.90
N GLN A 130 -19.52 -32.65 -10.44
CA GLN A 130 -20.24 -33.88 -10.18
C GLN A 130 -20.23 -34.19 -8.68
N ILE A 131 -21.39 -34.49 -8.14
CA ILE A 131 -21.53 -34.97 -6.77
C ILE A 131 -20.93 -36.39 -6.70
N LYS A 132 -19.86 -36.57 -5.92
CA LYS A 132 -19.15 -37.82 -5.72
C LYS A 132 -19.72 -38.60 -4.55
N SER A 133 -20.06 -37.92 -3.48
CA SER A 133 -20.62 -38.52 -2.29
C SER A 133 -21.67 -37.62 -1.64
N LYS A 134 -22.66 -38.25 -1.00
CA LYS A 134 -23.70 -37.60 -0.22
C LYS A 134 -24.00 -38.47 1.00
N ASN A 135 -23.62 -37.99 2.17
CA ASN A 135 -23.72 -38.75 3.40
C ASN A 135 -24.32 -37.91 4.53
N PRO A 136 -25.14 -38.48 5.41
CA PRO A 136 -25.49 -37.82 6.66
C PRO A 136 -24.22 -37.46 7.46
N ALA A 137 -24.21 -36.31 8.11
CA ALA A 137 -23.06 -35.85 8.89
C ALA A 137 -23.52 -35.12 10.15
N ILE A 138 -22.77 -35.32 11.22
CA ILE A 138 -22.94 -34.50 12.43
C ILE A 138 -22.20 -33.20 12.20
N CYS A 139 -22.90 -32.08 12.25
CA CYS A 139 -22.34 -30.74 12.14
C CYS A 139 -23.21 -29.75 12.92
N ASP A 140 -22.63 -28.57 13.22
CA ASP A 140 -23.34 -27.46 13.80
C ASP A 140 -24.31 -26.79 12.79
N ASN A 141 -25.20 -25.95 13.28
CA ASN A 141 -26.10 -25.20 12.42
C ASN A 141 -25.30 -24.22 11.57
N GLY A 142 -25.68 -24.05 10.30
CA GLY A 142 -24.98 -23.21 9.34
C GLY A 142 -24.35 -24.00 8.20
N ALA A 143 -23.24 -23.51 7.67
CA ALA A 143 -22.54 -24.18 6.59
C ALA A 143 -21.01 -24.15 6.78
N SER A 144 -20.35 -25.20 6.30
CA SER A 144 -18.89 -25.29 6.22
C SER A 144 -18.52 -25.70 4.81
N PHE A 145 -17.94 -24.78 4.05
CA PHE A 145 -17.40 -25.02 2.71
C PHE A 145 -15.90 -25.22 2.77
N GLU A 146 -15.42 -26.38 2.40
CA GLU A 146 -13.99 -26.69 2.23
C GLU A 146 -13.67 -26.78 0.74
N VAL A 147 -12.80 -25.91 0.25
CA VAL A 147 -12.28 -25.89 -1.13
C VAL A 147 -10.83 -26.34 -1.09
N LYS A 148 -10.55 -27.48 -1.72
CA LYS A 148 -9.23 -28.13 -1.73
C LYS A 148 -8.65 -28.16 -3.13
N ASN A 149 -7.31 -28.08 -3.23
CA ASN A 149 -6.57 -28.24 -4.48
C ASN A 149 -7.08 -27.34 -5.60
N LEU A 150 -7.23 -26.05 -5.31
CA LEU A 150 -7.70 -25.07 -6.28
C LEU A 150 -6.86 -25.13 -7.57
N PHE A 151 -7.53 -25.11 -8.72
CA PHE A 151 -6.95 -25.24 -10.06
C PHE A 151 -6.28 -26.59 -10.36
N TYR A 152 -6.70 -27.70 -9.67
CA TYR A 152 -6.12 -29.02 -9.89
C TYR A 152 -6.22 -29.49 -11.35
N ASN A 153 -7.27 -29.12 -12.06
CA ASN A 153 -7.55 -29.46 -13.45
C ASN A 153 -7.29 -28.31 -14.45
N VAL A 154 -6.67 -27.22 -14.01
CA VAL A 154 -6.31 -26.06 -14.83
C VAL A 154 -4.83 -25.67 -14.58
N PRO A 155 -3.86 -26.51 -15.04
CA PRO A 155 -2.44 -26.33 -14.73
C PRO A 155 -1.89 -24.95 -15.11
N ALA A 156 -2.32 -24.39 -16.25
CA ALA A 156 -1.92 -23.07 -16.68
C ALA A 156 -2.19 -22.01 -15.59
N ARG A 157 -3.40 -22.00 -14.99
CA ARG A 157 -3.74 -21.05 -13.93
C ARG A 157 -2.97 -21.28 -12.65
N ARG A 158 -2.75 -22.55 -12.29
CA ARG A 158 -1.94 -22.88 -11.12
C ARG A 158 -0.53 -22.31 -11.24
N ASN A 159 0.06 -22.32 -12.45
CA ASN A 159 1.38 -21.77 -12.73
C ASN A 159 1.39 -20.22 -12.75
N PHE A 160 0.24 -19.57 -12.98
CA PHE A 160 0.11 -18.12 -12.93
C PHE A 160 -0.14 -17.56 -11.52
N LEU A 161 -0.34 -18.43 -10.51
CA LEU A 161 -0.42 -17.96 -9.13
C LEU A 161 0.93 -17.39 -8.69
N LYS A 162 0.88 -16.24 -8.05
CA LYS A 162 2.06 -15.59 -7.50
C LYS A 162 2.57 -16.34 -6.25
N SER A 163 3.56 -15.77 -5.57
CA SER A 163 4.08 -16.33 -4.33
C SER A 163 2.98 -16.45 -3.27
N ASP A 164 3.16 -17.36 -2.31
CA ASP A 164 2.19 -17.59 -1.23
C ASP A 164 1.89 -16.33 -0.45
N GLN A 165 2.90 -15.50 -0.23
CA GLN A 165 2.74 -14.23 0.46
C GLN A 165 1.82 -13.26 -0.29
N ILE A 166 1.99 -13.15 -1.61
CA ILE A 166 1.17 -12.25 -2.44
C ILE A 166 -0.28 -12.75 -2.48
N GLU A 167 -0.49 -14.07 -2.66
CA GLU A 167 -1.84 -14.63 -2.66
C GLU A 167 -2.51 -14.52 -1.29
N LEU A 168 -1.74 -14.68 -0.20
CA LEU A 168 -2.25 -14.51 1.16
C LEU A 168 -2.64 -13.05 1.45
N SER A 169 -1.84 -12.08 0.99
CA SER A 169 -2.18 -10.66 1.07
C SER A 169 -3.48 -10.34 0.31
N HIS A 170 -3.70 -10.93 -0.86
CA HIS A 170 -4.97 -10.77 -1.58
C HIS A 170 -6.16 -11.38 -0.82
N ILE A 171 -5.98 -12.55 -0.20
CA ILE A 171 -7.01 -13.19 0.65
C ILE A 171 -7.36 -12.27 1.82
N GLN A 172 -6.36 -11.77 2.52
CA GLN A 172 -6.55 -10.88 3.66
C GLN A 172 -7.28 -9.60 3.26
N ASN A 173 -6.91 -8.97 2.13
CA ASN A 173 -7.59 -7.78 1.64
C ASN A 173 -9.09 -8.02 1.35
N GLU A 174 -9.46 -9.17 0.78
CA GLU A 174 -10.87 -9.49 0.56
C GLU A 174 -11.60 -9.79 1.90
N PHE A 175 -10.93 -10.46 2.84
CA PHE A 175 -11.46 -10.68 4.19
C PHE A 175 -11.71 -9.35 4.91
N GLU A 176 -10.75 -8.44 4.91
CA GLU A 176 -10.85 -7.11 5.54
C GLU A 176 -11.99 -6.28 4.93
N ARG A 177 -12.16 -6.31 3.60
CA ARG A 177 -13.24 -5.61 2.90
C ARG A 177 -14.62 -6.10 3.33
N VAL A 178 -14.80 -7.43 3.42
CA VAL A 178 -16.08 -7.99 3.87
C VAL A 178 -16.29 -7.69 5.36
N ALA A 179 -15.26 -7.84 6.19
CA ALA A 179 -15.32 -7.58 7.62
C ALA A 179 -15.62 -6.11 7.95
N LEU A 180 -15.05 -5.15 7.19
CA LEU A 180 -15.34 -3.71 7.34
C LEU A 180 -16.80 -3.39 6.98
N ALA A 181 -17.34 -4.03 5.95
CA ALA A 181 -18.72 -3.79 5.53
C ALA A 181 -19.76 -4.29 6.55
N HIS A 182 -19.38 -5.22 7.45
CA HIS A 182 -20.27 -5.88 8.41
C HIS A 182 -19.66 -5.88 9.82
N PRO A 183 -19.57 -4.72 10.49
CA PRO A 183 -18.98 -4.63 11.82
C PRO A 183 -19.79 -5.35 12.92
N ASP A 184 -21.07 -5.59 12.71
CA ASP A 184 -22.01 -6.30 13.56
C ASP A 184 -21.80 -7.83 13.62
N LEU A 185 -20.98 -8.38 12.69
CA LEU A 185 -20.67 -9.80 12.64
C LEU A 185 -19.28 -10.10 13.21
N GLY A 186 -19.07 -11.28 13.79
CA GLY A 186 -17.75 -11.76 14.21
C GLY A 186 -17.01 -12.40 13.02
N PHE A 187 -15.75 -11.98 12.80
CA PHE A 187 -14.90 -12.54 11.75
C PHE A 187 -13.58 -13.04 12.34
N PHE A 188 -13.19 -14.26 11.95
CA PHE A 188 -12.00 -14.94 12.45
C PHE A 188 -11.18 -15.47 11.27
N PHE A 189 -9.93 -15.07 11.15
CA PHE A 189 -9.04 -15.51 10.08
C PHE A 189 -7.87 -16.32 10.64
N ILE A 190 -7.75 -17.56 10.19
CA ILE A 190 -6.75 -18.55 10.62
C ILE A 190 -5.95 -18.98 9.40
N HIS A 191 -4.63 -18.88 9.45
CA HIS A 191 -3.72 -19.35 8.41
C HIS A 191 -2.70 -20.32 9.00
N ASN A 192 -2.58 -21.52 8.41
CA ASN A 192 -1.66 -22.56 8.87
C ASN A 192 -1.73 -22.82 10.39
N ASN A 193 -2.96 -22.88 10.94
CA ASN A 193 -3.29 -23.04 12.36
C ASN A 193 -2.88 -21.87 13.28
N GLN A 194 -2.47 -20.72 12.74
CA GLN A 194 -2.23 -19.49 13.49
C GLN A 194 -3.38 -18.50 13.27
N GLU A 195 -3.85 -17.88 14.34
CA GLU A 195 -4.81 -16.78 14.25
C GLU A 195 -4.12 -15.53 13.71
N ILE A 196 -4.64 -15.01 12.58
CA ILE A 196 -4.13 -13.81 11.95
C ILE A 196 -4.92 -12.57 12.38
N LEU A 197 -6.25 -12.67 12.31
CA LEU A 197 -7.18 -11.61 12.68
C LEU A 197 -8.35 -12.19 13.46
N THR A 198 -8.65 -11.55 14.59
CA THR A 198 -9.82 -11.84 15.42
C THR A 198 -10.61 -10.56 15.59
N LEU A 199 -11.74 -10.48 14.91
CA LEU A 199 -12.58 -9.29 14.81
C LEU A 199 -13.97 -9.59 15.40
N PRO A 200 -14.17 -9.39 16.70
CA PRO A 200 -15.48 -9.63 17.32
C PRO A 200 -16.55 -8.69 16.76
N ALA A 201 -17.81 -9.07 16.89
CA ALA A 201 -18.94 -8.21 16.58
C ALA A 201 -18.88 -6.93 17.44
N GLY A 202 -19.16 -5.78 16.82
CA GLY A 202 -19.06 -4.49 17.50
C GLY A 202 -19.45 -3.33 16.60
N ASN A 203 -19.02 -2.14 16.97
CA ASN A 203 -19.24 -0.94 16.15
C ASN A 203 -18.15 -0.77 15.08
N LEU A 204 -18.43 0.09 14.08
CA LEU A 204 -17.52 0.35 12.98
C LEU A 204 -16.15 0.86 13.45
N ARG A 205 -16.09 1.69 14.49
CA ARG A 205 -14.82 2.22 15.03
C ARG A 205 -13.92 1.11 15.56
N MET A 206 -14.49 0.19 16.35
CA MET A 206 -13.76 -0.99 16.84
C MET A 206 -13.28 -1.87 15.67
N ARG A 207 -14.13 -2.06 14.65
CA ARG A 207 -13.78 -2.85 13.47
C ARG A 207 -12.62 -2.21 12.69
N VAL A 208 -12.67 -0.91 12.40
CA VAL A 208 -11.61 -0.19 11.71
C VAL A 208 -10.31 -0.23 12.53
N SER A 209 -10.36 0.03 13.84
CA SER A 209 -9.16 -0.04 14.68
C SER A 209 -8.61 -1.47 14.83
N GLY A 210 -9.46 -2.49 14.78
CA GLY A 210 -9.05 -3.90 14.79
C GLY A 210 -8.27 -4.29 13.53
N ILE A 211 -8.53 -3.64 12.40
CA ILE A 211 -7.85 -3.90 11.12
C ILE A 211 -6.61 -3.01 10.96
N LEU A 212 -6.73 -1.69 11.26
CA LEU A 212 -5.64 -0.74 11.08
C LEU A 212 -4.61 -0.72 12.23
N GLY A 213 -4.90 -1.44 13.32
CA GLY A 213 -4.11 -1.43 14.56
C GLY A 213 -4.78 -0.63 15.67
N LYS A 214 -4.54 -1.02 16.94
CA LYS A 214 -5.20 -0.42 18.12
C LYS A 214 -4.86 1.06 18.30
N SER A 215 -3.63 1.49 17.94
CA SER A 215 -3.19 2.90 18.02
C SER A 215 -3.96 3.81 17.07
N SER A 216 -4.55 3.25 16.00
CA SER A 216 -5.36 4.04 15.07
C SER A 216 -6.62 4.62 15.70
N ASN A 217 -7.11 4.04 16.81
CA ASN A 217 -8.36 4.43 17.42
C ASN A 217 -8.42 5.92 17.81
N GLU A 218 -7.33 6.49 18.32
CA GLU A 218 -7.23 7.91 18.71
C GLU A 218 -7.03 8.84 17.53
N LYS A 219 -6.60 8.28 16.42
CA LYS A 219 -6.26 9.00 15.19
C LYS A 219 -7.39 8.96 14.15
N LEU A 220 -8.47 8.25 14.43
CA LEU A 220 -9.64 8.17 13.56
C LEU A 220 -10.60 9.34 13.83
N VAL A 221 -10.87 10.10 12.78
CA VAL A 221 -11.83 11.21 12.75
C VAL A 221 -13.14 10.70 12.19
N PRO A 222 -14.28 10.82 12.92
CA PRO A 222 -15.57 10.40 12.41
C PRO A 222 -16.03 11.31 11.27
N LEU A 223 -16.64 10.71 10.28
CA LEU A 223 -17.26 11.36 9.13
C LEU A 223 -18.75 11.00 9.11
N GLU A 224 -19.61 11.99 9.16
CA GLU A 224 -21.05 11.81 9.02
C GLU A 224 -21.65 13.04 8.35
N GLU A 225 -22.28 12.83 7.18
CA GLU A 225 -22.99 13.84 6.42
C GLU A 225 -24.21 13.20 5.79
N ASN A 226 -25.33 13.87 5.87
CA ASN A 226 -26.60 13.38 5.32
C ASN A 226 -27.17 14.41 4.36
N THR A 227 -27.32 14.01 3.09
CA THR A 227 -27.89 14.84 2.03
C THR A 227 -28.98 14.07 1.30
N ASP A 228 -29.77 14.73 0.46
CA ASP A 228 -30.81 14.07 -0.35
C ASP A 228 -30.25 13.16 -1.45
N ILE A 229 -28.94 13.28 -1.77
CA ILE A 229 -28.28 12.53 -2.84
C ILE A 229 -27.54 11.31 -2.28
N VAL A 230 -26.80 11.51 -1.18
CA VAL A 230 -25.96 10.48 -0.57
C VAL A 230 -25.83 10.72 0.92
N ARG A 231 -25.87 9.65 1.71
CA ARG A 231 -25.42 9.65 3.09
C ARG A 231 -23.98 9.15 3.14
N VAL A 232 -23.09 10.00 3.69
CA VAL A 232 -21.68 9.69 3.85
C VAL A 232 -21.43 9.40 5.32
N SER A 233 -20.82 8.26 5.63
CA SER A 233 -20.47 7.88 7.00
C SER A 233 -19.12 7.15 7.03
N GLY A 234 -18.49 7.08 8.20
CA GLY A 234 -17.25 6.34 8.37
C GLY A 234 -16.16 7.09 9.11
N TYR A 235 -14.91 6.84 8.74
CA TYR A 235 -13.75 7.40 9.41
C TYR A 235 -12.67 7.79 8.39
N VAL A 236 -11.99 8.90 8.67
CA VAL A 236 -10.75 9.31 8.00
C VAL A 236 -9.63 9.38 9.03
N GLY A 237 -8.42 8.99 8.65
CA GLY A 237 -7.25 9.10 9.53
C GLY A 237 -6.76 10.55 9.61
N LYS A 238 -6.22 10.95 10.75
CA LYS A 238 -5.49 12.22 10.88
C LYS A 238 -4.28 12.24 9.93
N PRO A 239 -3.75 13.43 9.55
CA PRO A 239 -2.60 13.54 8.66
C PRO A 239 -1.36 12.76 9.10
N ASP A 240 -1.15 12.57 10.41
CA ASP A 240 -0.04 11.78 10.97
C ASP A 240 -0.17 10.27 10.73
N MET A 241 -1.36 9.78 10.34
CA MET A 241 -1.57 8.41 9.88
C MET A 241 -1.23 8.20 8.40
N ALA A 242 -0.95 9.27 7.64
CA ALA A 242 -0.70 9.14 6.21
C ALA A 242 0.56 8.32 5.93
N LYS A 243 0.44 7.31 5.06
CA LYS A 243 1.51 6.38 4.71
C LYS A 243 2.08 6.68 3.32
N LYS A 244 3.34 6.32 3.10
CA LYS A 244 3.98 6.46 1.76
C LYS A 244 3.37 5.52 0.72
N THR A 245 2.71 4.47 1.17
CA THR A 245 2.11 3.45 0.32
C THR A 245 0.59 3.51 0.37
N ARG A 246 -0.05 3.16 -0.76
CA ARG A 246 -1.50 3.02 -0.83
C ARG A 246 -1.90 1.71 -0.17
N GLY A 247 -2.49 1.75 1.03
CA GLY A 247 -2.92 0.52 1.71
C GLY A 247 -4.32 0.64 2.27
N GLU A 248 -4.55 1.54 3.15
CA GLU A 248 -5.71 1.61 4.03
C GLU A 248 -6.77 2.57 3.46
N GLN A 249 -7.26 2.26 2.27
CA GLN A 249 -8.18 3.12 1.51
C GLN A 249 -9.42 2.31 1.13
N TYR A 250 -10.46 2.41 1.96
CA TYR A 250 -11.68 1.63 1.80
C TYR A 250 -12.85 2.55 1.47
N LEU A 251 -13.47 2.32 0.31
CA LEU A 251 -14.73 2.95 -0.11
C LEU A 251 -15.80 1.88 -0.26
N PHE A 252 -16.96 2.16 0.32
CA PHE A 252 -18.13 1.29 0.23
C PHE A 252 -19.33 2.08 -0.29
N VAL A 253 -20.14 1.45 -1.13
CA VAL A 253 -21.46 1.92 -1.50
C VAL A 253 -22.48 0.83 -1.17
N ASN A 254 -23.50 1.17 -0.41
CA ASN A 254 -24.53 0.22 0.05
C ASN A 254 -23.87 -1.06 0.61
N GLN A 255 -22.85 -0.88 1.48
CA GLN A 255 -22.01 -1.94 2.09
C GLN A 255 -21.18 -2.77 1.10
N ARG A 256 -21.07 -2.40 -0.18
CA ARG A 256 -20.25 -3.06 -1.19
C ARG A 256 -18.95 -2.29 -1.40
N TYR A 257 -17.80 -2.95 -1.28
CA TYR A 257 -16.51 -2.36 -1.60
C TYR A 257 -16.42 -2.03 -3.09
N PHE A 258 -15.93 -0.83 -3.42
CA PHE A 258 -15.68 -0.41 -4.79
C PHE A 258 -14.41 0.43 -4.91
N LYS A 259 -13.91 0.54 -6.13
CA LYS A 259 -12.75 1.37 -6.48
C LYS A 259 -13.20 2.43 -7.47
N GLU A 260 -13.07 3.69 -7.08
CA GLU A 260 -13.39 4.81 -7.96
C GLU A 260 -12.31 5.89 -7.84
N PRO A 261 -11.43 6.01 -8.86
CA PRO A 261 -10.34 6.98 -8.84
C PRO A 261 -10.81 8.43 -8.65
N TYR A 262 -12.01 8.75 -9.15
CA TYR A 262 -12.59 10.08 -9.04
C TYR A 262 -12.90 10.44 -7.58
N PHE A 263 -13.51 9.54 -6.83
CA PHE A 263 -13.81 9.77 -5.40
C PHE A 263 -12.55 9.70 -4.54
N HIS A 264 -11.60 8.84 -4.89
CA HIS A 264 -10.28 8.84 -4.26
C HIS A 264 -9.59 10.21 -4.41
N HIS A 265 -9.67 10.82 -5.59
CA HIS A 265 -9.14 12.17 -5.82
C HIS A 265 -9.85 13.23 -4.94
N ALA A 266 -11.19 13.14 -4.74
CA ALA A 266 -11.90 14.04 -3.85
C ALA A 266 -11.35 14.00 -2.42
N ILE A 267 -11.14 12.79 -1.88
CA ILE A 267 -10.59 12.59 -0.54
C ILE A 267 -9.15 13.12 -0.48
N THR A 268 -8.30 12.75 -1.43
CA THR A 268 -6.90 13.23 -1.48
C THR A 268 -6.83 14.76 -1.54
N LYS A 269 -7.70 15.39 -2.32
CA LYS A 269 -7.82 16.86 -2.41
C LYS A 269 -8.29 17.50 -1.11
N ALA A 270 -9.05 16.78 -0.28
CA ALA A 270 -9.44 17.27 1.04
C ALA A 270 -8.25 17.37 2.00
N PHE A 271 -7.22 16.53 1.83
CA PHE A 271 -5.98 16.54 2.59
C PHE A 271 -4.88 17.43 1.99
N GLU A 272 -5.18 18.16 0.91
CA GLU A 272 -4.20 19.05 0.26
C GLU A 272 -3.66 20.09 1.25
N GLY A 273 -2.34 20.22 1.31
CA GLY A 273 -1.65 21.10 2.29
C GLY A 273 -1.45 20.51 3.68
N MET A 274 -2.07 19.35 4.02
CA MET A 274 -1.95 18.71 5.33
C MET A 274 -1.02 17.49 5.31
N ILE A 275 -0.89 16.84 4.17
CA ILE A 275 -0.01 15.69 3.97
C ILE A 275 0.93 15.95 2.80
N SER A 276 2.13 15.37 2.83
CA SER A 276 3.07 15.44 1.71
C SER A 276 2.49 14.74 0.47
N GLU A 277 2.78 15.25 -0.75
CA GLU A 277 2.33 14.66 -2.03
C GLU A 277 2.68 13.18 -2.20
N LYS A 278 3.70 12.69 -1.48
CA LYS A 278 4.15 11.29 -1.51
C LYS A 278 3.44 10.40 -0.49
N HIS A 279 2.53 10.95 0.30
CA HIS A 279 1.80 10.22 1.32
C HIS A 279 0.32 10.06 0.94
N HIS A 280 -0.28 8.99 1.40
CA HIS A 280 -1.67 8.63 1.13
C HIS A 280 -2.45 8.61 2.44
N ALA A 281 -3.58 9.30 2.45
CA ALA A 281 -4.49 9.30 3.60
C ALA A 281 -5.12 7.92 3.79
N SER A 282 -5.28 7.49 5.05
CA SER A 282 -6.04 6.29 5.42
C SER A 282 -7.50 6.66 5.64
N TYR A 283 -8.43 5.88 5.11
CA TYR A 283 -9.86 6.12 5.28
C TYR A 283 -10.70 4.85 5.10
N CYS A 284 -11.86 4.84 5.77
CA CYS A 284 -12.92 3.84 5.62
C CYS A 284 -14.25 4.57 5.55
N ILE A 285 -14.78 4.78 4.34
CA ILE A 285 -15.93 5.62 4.06
C ILE A 285 -17.04 4.80 3.41
N PHE A 286 -18.24 4.98 3.89
CA PHE A 286 -19.49 4.38 3.39
C PHE A 286 -20.35 5.45 2.74
N LEU A 287 -20.85 5.12 1.57
CA LEU A 287 -21.81 5.91 0.81
C LEU A 287 -23.11 5.11 0.72
N ASP A 288 -24.19 5.63 1.31
CA ASP A 288 -25.52 5.06 1.11
C ASP A 288 -26.23 5.90 0.05
N VAL A 289 -26.52 5.26 -1.08
CA VAL A 289 -27.11 5.88 -2.27
C VAL A 289 -28.32 5.05 -2.69
N ASP A 290 -29.34 5.68 -3.26
CA ASP A 290 -30.49 4.97 -3.81
C ASP A 290 -30.00 3.93 -4.84
N PRO A 291 -30.33 2.64 -4.66
CA PRO A 291 -29.92 1.58 -5.59
C PRO A 291 -30.33 1.84 -7.06
N GLN A 292 -31.36 2.61 -7.30
CA GLN A 292 -31.81 2.96 -8.65
C GLN A 292 -30.92 3.98 -9.36
N LYS A 293 -30.09 4.73 -8.60
CA LYS A 293 -29.16 5.74 -9.12
C LYS A 293 -27.72 5.22 -9.32
N ILE A 294 -27.52 3.91 -9.14
CA ILE A 294 -26.22 3.28 -9.31
C ILE A 294 -26.31 2.05 -10.21
N ASP A 295 -25.33 1.87 -11.11
CA ASP A 295 -25.16 0.63 -11.87
C ASP A 295 -23.95 -0.14 -11.34
N VAL A 296 -24.20 -1.31 -10.78
CA VAL A 296 -23.19 -2.22 -10.18
C VAL A 296 -22.75 -3.30 -11.19
N ASN A 297 -23.51 -3.51 -12.27
CA ASN A 297 -23.29 -4.63 -13.19
C ASN A 297 -22.37 -4.27 -14.38
N ILE A 298 -21.36 -3.47 -14.18
CA ILE A 298 -20.44 -3.02 -15.23
C ILE A 298 -19.31 -4.04 -15.47
N HIS A 299 -18.77 -4.61 -14.41
CA HIS A 299 -17.63 -5.55 -14.48
C HIS A 299 -17.93 -6.85 -13.75
N PRO A 300 -17.39 -8.03 -14.18
CA PRO A 300 -17.58 -9.30 -13.49
C PRO A 300 -17.18 -9.29 -12.03
N THR A 301 -16.12 -8.55 -11.66
CA THR A 301 -15.64 -8.40 -10.28
C THR A 301 -16.51 -7.50 -9.43
N LYS A 302 -17.45 -6.75 -10.03
CA LYS A 302 -18.35 -5.80 -9.34
C LYS A 302 -17.65 -4.74 -8.49
N THR A 303 -16.39 -4.42 -8.81
CA THR A 303 -15.59 -3.40 -8.08
C THR A 303 -15.67 -2.03 -8.70
N GLU A 304 -16.19 -1.93 -9.93
CA GLU A 304 -16.46 -0.67 -10.63
C GLU A 304 -17.95 -0.40 -10.62
N ILE A 305 -18.34 0.79 -10.21
CA ILE A 305 -19.74 1.19 -10.05
C ILE A 305 -19.91 2.54 -10.73
N LYS A 306 -20.99 2.68 -11.51
CA LYS A 306 -21.34 3.94 -12.15
C LYS A 306 -22.43 4.63 -11.36
N PHE A 307 -22.21 5.90 -11.08
CA PHE A 307 -23.15 6.74 -10.37
C PHE A 307 -23.82 7.70 -11.35
N GLU A 308 -25.10 7.95 -11.19
CA GLU A 308 -25.83 8.93 -11.99
C GLU A 308 -25.37 10.36 -11.65
N GLU A 309 -25.11 10.63 -10.37
CA GLU A 309 -24.78 11.97 -9.84
C GLU A 309 -23.34 12.04 -9.29
N ASP A 310 -22.35 11.50 -10.01
CA ASP A 310 -20.95 11.38 -9.59
C ASP A 310 -20.32 12.71 -9.16
N ARG A 311 -20.63 13.82 -9.87
CA ARG A 311 -20.09 15.16 -9.58
C ARG A 311 -20.59 15.73 -8.25
N PHE A 312 -21.86 15.51 -7.94
CA PHE A 312 -22.42 15.95 -6.67
C PHE A 312 -21.86 15.14 -5.51
N ILE A 313 -21.77 13.81 -5.66
CA ILE A 313 -21.16 12.93 -4.66
C ILE A 313 -19.70 13.32 -4.43
N TYR A 314 -18.93 13.64 -5.48
CA TYR A 314 -17.55 14.15 -5.36
C TYR A 314 -17.48 15.41 -4.50
N SER A 315 -18.34 16.39 -4.76
CA SER A 315 -18.35 17.68 -4.04
C SER A 315 -18.77 17.50 -2.57
N ILE A 316 -19.77 16.66 -2.32
CA ILE A 316 -20.23 16.31 -0.96
C ILE A 316 -19.10 15.61 -0.22
N LEU A 317 -18.45 14.62 -0.82
CA LEU A 317 -17.36 13.86 -0.20
C LEU A 317 -16.16 14.77 0.14
N LEU A 318 -15.76 15.65 -0.79
CA LEU A 318 -14.69 16.64 -0.57
C LEU A 318 -15.00 17.57 0.61
N SER A 319 -16.24 18.12 0.65
CA SER A 319 -16.64 19.05 1.69
C SER A 319 -16.79 18.36 3.05
N SER A 320 -17.37 17.17 3.10
CA SER A 320 -17.57 16.39 4.32
C SER A 320 -16.23 16.00 4.96
N VAL A 321 -15.24 15.54 4.16
CA VAL A 321 -13.91 15.22 4.68
C VAL A 321 -13.20 16.47 5.20
N ARG A 322 -13.25 17.59 4.46
CA ARG A 322 -12.67 18.87 4.94
C ARG A 322 -13.32 19.35 6.23
N GLN A 323 -14.63 19.27 6.32
CA GLN A 323 -15.37 19.66 7.53
C GLN A 323 -15.01 18.78 8.74
N ALA A 324 -14.89 17.45 8.54
CA ALA A 324 -14.51 16.52 9.59
C ALA A 324 -13.09 16.83 10.11
N LEU A 325 -12.14 17.04 9.21
CA LEU A 325 -10.77 17.42 9.55
C LEU A 325 -10.73 18.78 10.27
N GLY A 326 -11.54 19.76 9.84
CA GLY A 326 -11.63 21.09 10.47
C GLY A 326 -12.21 21.06 11.89
N LYS A 327 -13.29 20.30 12.11
CA LYS A 327 -13.93 20.15 13.44
C LYS A 327 -13.01 19.56 14.50
N HIS A 328 -12.02 18.77 14.09
CA HIS A 328 -11.07 18.12 15.00
C HIS A 328 -9.73 18.86 15.14
N ASN A 329 -9.69 20.18 14.84
CA ASN A 329 -8.52 21.07 14.98
C ASN A 329 -7.24 20.52 14.29
N ILE A 330 -7.41 19.87 13.13
CA ILE A 330 -6.29 19.28 12.39
C ILE A 330 -5.64 20.31 11.47
N PHE A 331 -6.27 21.46 11.24
CA PHE A 331 -5.62 22.61 10.63
C PHE A 331 -4.53 23.13 11.58
N PRO A 332 -3.33 23.47 11.09
CA PRO A 332 -2.37 24.16 11.91
C PRO A 332 -3.08 25.42 12.45
N THR A 333 -3.41 25.42 13.73
CA THR A 333 -3.67 26.65 14.44
C THR A 333 -2.41 27.48 14.23
N LEU A 334 -2.55 28.69 13.70
CA LEU A 334 -1.51 29.68 13.83
C LEU A 334 -1.32 29.82 15.34
N ASP A 335 -0.34 29.10 15.87
CA ASP A 335 0.13 29.31 17.21
C ASP A 335 0.72 30.71 17.22
N PHE A 336 -0.09 31.64 17.70
CA PHE A 336 0.41 32.91 18.23
C PHE A 336 1.01 32.61 19.61
N GLU A 337 1.92 31.66 19.71
CA GLU A 337 2.88 31.67 20.80
C GLU A 337 3.65 32.97 20.63
N GLN A 338 3.30 33.93 21.48
CA GLN A 338 4.08 35.16 21.62
C GLN A 338 5.51 34.73 21.87
N ASP A 339 6.35 35.01 20.90
CA ASP A 339 7.78 34.80 21.03
C ASP A 339 8.21 35.53 22.30
N THR A 340 8.59 34.77 23.35
CA THR A 340 9.01 35.31 24.65
C THR A 340 10.21 36.28 24.51
N ALA A 341 10.81 36.35 23.32
CA ALA A 341 11.81 37.37 22.95
C ALA A 341 11.26 38.82 22.99
N PHE A 342 9.94 39.03 22.99
CA PHE A 342 9.29 40.33 23.12
C PHE A 342 8.72 40.61 24.51
N ASP A 343 8.89 39.74 25.48
CA ASP A 343 8.55 40.00 26.88
C ASP A 343 9.56 40.99 27.47
N VAL A 344 9.19 42.27 27.43
CA VAL A 344 9.95 43.35 28.08
C VAL A 344 9.85 43.12 29.61
N PRO A 345 11.01 42.92 30.31
CA PRO A 345 11.01 42.70 31.74
C PRO A 345 10.22 43.77 32.49
N LEU A 346 9.41 43.38 33.43
CA LEU A 346 8.53 44.25 34.28
C LEU A 346 9.25 45.45 34.94
N ALA A 347 10.58 45.45 34.99
CA ALA A 347 11.42 46.51 35.50
C ALA A 347 11.41 47.82 34.64
N VAL A 348 11.01 47.72 33.33
CA VAL A 348 11.00 48.88 32.42
C VAL A 348 9.63 49.60 32.39
N ARG A 349 8.59 49.06 33.06
CA ARG A 349 7.24 49.66 33.09
C ARG A 349 7.02 50.79 34.08
N LYS A 350 8.06 51.38 34.69
CA LYS A 350 7.94 52.48 35.67
C LYS A 350 8.24 53.88 35.14
N SER A 351 8.35 54.09 33.86
CA SER A 351 8.39 55.47 33.29
C SER A 351 7.01 55.83 32.74
N GLU A 352 6.39 56.84 33.35
CA GLU A 352 5.16 57.45 32.80
C GLU A 352 5.41 57.85 31.32
N PRO A 353 4.45 57.60 30.42
CA PRO A 353 4.61 58.02 29.04
C PRO A 353 4.62 59.53 28.94
N THR A 354 5.75 60.10 28.52
CA THR A 354 5.85 61.51 28.13
C THR A 354 5.13 61.68 26.78
N GLU A 355 4.23 62.65 26.69
CA GLU A 355 3.55 62.98 25.45
C GLU A 355 4.58 63.35 24.34
N PRO A 356 4.44 62.81 23.12
CA PRO A 356 5.34 63.11 22.04
C PRO A 356 5.20 64.58 21.64
N GLN A 357 6.26 65.38 21.81
CA GLN A 357 6.33 66.73 21.29
C GLN A 357 6.65 66.66 19.80
N ILE A 358 5.73 67.16 18.98
CA ILE A 358 5.94 67.31 17.54
C ILE A 358 6.74 68.59 17.35
N VAL A 359 8.04 68.45 17.06
CA VAL A 359 8.89 69.57 16.59
C VAL A 359 8.63 69.75 15.11
N VAL A 360 7.88 70.79 14.77
CA VAL A 360 7.67 71.18 13.35
C VAL A 360 8.84 72.06 12.92
N ASP A 361 9.61 71.56 11.96
CA ASP A 361 10.65 72.36 11.28
C ASP A 361 9.98 73.31 10.27
N PRO A 362 9.97 74.63 10.51
CA PRO A 362 9.30 75.60 9.63
C PRO A 362 9.99 75.79 8.27
N SER A 363 11.15 75.18 8.06
CA SER A 363 11.90 75.23 6.81
C SER A 363 11.73 73.96 5.90
N TYR A 364 10.95 72.97 6.33
CA TYR A 364 10.71 71.82 5.53
C TYR A 364 9.70 72.05 4.40
N ASN A 365 10.19 72.06 3.16
CA ASN A 365 9.34 72.15 1.97
C ASN A 365 9.24 70.78 1.26
N PRO A 366 8.12 70.13 1.30
CA PRO A 366 7.96 68.80 0.72
C PRO A 366 7.98 68.77 -0.84
N PHE A 367 8.06 69.94 -1.48
CA PHE A 367 8.01 70.07 -2.94
C PHE A 367 9.34 70.39 -3.61
N GLU A 368 10.43 70.53 -2.84
CA GLU A 368 11.76 70.73 -3.44
C GLU A 368 12.49 69.40 -3.61
N SER A 369 12.58 68.92 -4.84
CA SER A 369 13.33 67.75 -5.23
C SER A 369 14.82 68.00 -5.28
N THR A 370 15.57 67.63 -4.27
CA THR A 370 17.04 67.62 -4.33
C THR A 370 17.51 66.25 -4.82
N LYS A 371 18.08 66.24 -6.01
CA LYS A 371 18.84 65.09 -6.54
C LYS A 371 20.09 64.86 -5.72
N GLN A 372 20.18 63.85 -4.94
CA GLN A 372 21.46 63.27 -4.51
C GLN A 372 21.46 61.76 -4.70
N ALA A 373 22.43 61.31 -5.47
CA ALA A 373 22.75 59.96 -5.75
C ALA A 373 23.33 59.28 -4.51
N VAL A 374 22.74 58.15 -4.09
CA VAL A 374 23.44 57.15 -3.30
C VAL A 374 23.12 55.77 -3.91
N SER A 375 24.18 55.12 -4.30
CA SER A 375 24.28 53.79 -4.84
C SER A 375 23.87 52.71 -3.83
N ASN A 376 23.27 51.66 -4.37
CA ASN A 376 23.41 50.25 -4.03
C ASN A 376 22.23 49.47 -3.48
N SER A 377 22.07 48.43 -4.25
CA SER A 377 21.49 47.08 -4.02
C SER A 377 19.98 46.96 -4.17
N SER A 378 19.64 46.73 -5.42
CA SER A 378 18.34 46.28 -5.88
C SER A 378 18.27 44.76 -5.91
N SER A 379 17.31 44.20 -5.25
CA SER A 379 16.79 42.89 -5.61
C SER A 379 15.52 43.09 -6.43
N ASN A 380 15.61 42.84 -7.72
CA ASN A 380 14.48 42.89 -8.64
C ASN A 380 13.69 41.58 -8.59
N TYR A 381 12.44 41.69 -8.19
CA TYR A 381 11.40 40.76 -8.63
C TYR A 381 10.54 41.46 -9.68
N SER A 382 10.63 41.05 -10.90
CA SER A 382 9.63 41.37 -11.92
C SER A 382 9.08 40.09 -12.54
N SER A 383 7.82 39.86 -12.29
CA SER A 383 6.93 38.92 -12.92
C SER A 383 6.80 39.17 -14.43
N ALA A 384 7.05 38.13 -15.22
CA ALA A 384 6.60 38.07 -16.60
C ALA A 384 5.87 36.73 -16.82
N ILE A 385 4.55 36.80 -16.82
CA ILE A 385 3.67 35.76 -17.30
C ILE A 385 3.77 35.73 -18.83
N LYS A 386 4.27 34.63 -19.39
CA LYS A 386 4.03 34.26 -20.78
C LYS A 386 3.31 32.91 -20.81
N SER A 387 2.08 32.97 -21.28
CA SER A 387 1.25 31.82 -21.68
C SER A 387 1.92 31.09 -22.84
N ALA A 388 2.23 29.80 -22.64
CA ALA A 388 2.56 28.87 -23.73
C ALA A 388 1.55 27.73 -23.73
N GLY A 389 0.93 27.51 -24.90
CA GLY A 389 -0.10 26.51 -25.11
C GLY A 389 0.44 25.08 -24.98
N PHE A 390 -0.42 24.22 -24.46
CA PHE A 390 -0.20 22.79 -24.39
C PHE A 390 -0.53 22.14 -25.73
N GLU A 391 0.49 21.70 -26.46
CA GLU A 391 0.33 20.68 -27.50
C GLU A 391 0.35 19.28 -26.86
N LYS A 392 -0.69 18.51 -27.16
CA LYS A 392 -0.78 17.09 -26.80
C LYS A 392 0.24 16.29 -27.65
N GLN A 393 1.31 15.82 -27.03
CA GLN A 393 2.12 14.76 -27.63
C GLN A 393 1.56 13.39 -27.21
N THR A 394 1.07 12.66 -28.19
CA THR A 394 0.75 11.23 -28.09
C THR A 394 2.07 10.44 -28.00
N ILE A 395 2.22 9.69 -26.92
CA ILE A 395 3.39 8.83 -26.69
C ILE A 395 3.23 7.58 -27.56
N ASP A 396 4.16 7.44 -28.49
CA ASP A 396 4.22 6.32 -29.44
C ASP A 396 4.81 5.07 -28.76
N ALA A 397 4.09 3.96 -28.81
CA ALA A 397 4.47 2.68 -28.20
C ALA A 397 5.75 2.06 -28.78
N ALA A 398 6.23 2.58 -29.91
CA ALA A 398 7.48 2.13 -30.55
C ALA A 398 8.75 2.64 -29.83
N ALA A 399 8.65 3.67 -28.99
CA ALA A 399 9.79 4.21 -28.26
C ALA A 399 10.27 3.30 -27.11
N TRP A 400 9.42 2.40 -26.62
CA TRP A 400 9.75 1.49 -25.50
C TRP A 400 10.56 0.26 -25.95
N GLN A 401 10.45 -0.17 -27.21
CA GLN A 401 11.20 -1.33 -27.70
C GLN A 401 12.67 -1.03 -28.00
N ASN A 402 13.04 0.23 -28.23
CA ASN A 402 14.43 0.63 -28.46
C ASN A 402 15.26 0.80 -27.18
N PHE A 403 14.64 0.76 -26.01
CA PHE A 403 15.36 0.88 -24.72
C PHE A 403 16.04 -0.43 -24.28
N TYR A 404 15.66 -1.57 -24.87
CA TYR A 404 16.20 -2.89 -24.51
C TYR A 404 17.28 -3.44 -25.46
N GLN A 405 17.72 -2.68 -26.46
CA GLN A 405 18.72 -3.14 -27.44
C GLN A 405 20.07 -2.40 -27.43
N ILE A 406 20.37 -1.59 -26.42
CA ILE A 406 21.66 -0.87 -26.31
C ILE A 406 22.50 -1.41 -25.15
N GLU A 407 22.62 -2.72 -24.98
CA GLU A 407 23.38 -3.27 -23.83
C GLU A 407 24.66 -4.04 -24.22
N ASP A 408 25.01 -4.20 -25.50
CA ASP A 408 26.15 -5.10 -25.84
C ASP A 408 27.38 -4.46 -26.50
N GLN A 409 27.47 -3.13 -26.64
CA GLN A 409 28.63 -2.54 -27.31
C GLN A 409 29.49 -1.55 -26.53
N GLU A 410 29.14 -1.15 -25.32
CA GLU A 410 29.96 -0.19 -24.51
C GLU A 410 30.83 -0.82 -23.42
N VAL A 411 30.74 -2.13 -23.18
CA VAL A 411 31.48 -2.78 -22.07
C VAL A 411 32.97 -2.98 -22.39
N SER A 412 33.38 -2.86 -23.64
CA SER A 412 34.77 -3.21 -24.06
C SER A 412 35.77 -2.04 -24.03
N GLN A 413 35.36 -0.80 -23.78
CA GLN A 413 36.27 0.36 -23.78
C GLN A 413 36.61 0.96 -22.39
N GLN A 414 35.98 0.52 -21.32
CA GLN A 414 36.22 1.08 -19.99
C GLN A 414 37.25 0.34 -19.13
N GLN A 415 37.75 -0.82 -19.56
CA GLN A 415 38.72 -1.59 -18.75
C GLN A 415 40.21 -1.20 -18.91
N GLU A 416 40.55 -0.29 -19.83
CA GLU A 416 41.96 0.14 -20.01
C GLU A 416 42.38 1.43 -19.29
N ILE A 417 41.54 2.03 -18.45
CA ILE A 417 41.81 3.37 -17.87
C ILE A 417 42.64 3.33 -16.58
N PHE A 418 42.81 2.16 -15.95
CA PHE A 418 43.47 2.06 -14.63
C PHE A 418 44.72 1.18 -14.62
N SER A 419 45.77 1.59 -15.30
CA SER A 419 47.12 1.09 -15.08
C SER A 419 48.16 2.21 -15.23
N GLU A 420 48.30 3.00 -14.15
CA GLU A 420 49.54 3.71 -13.79
C GLU A 420 49.29 4.41 -12.45
N GLN A 421 50.14 4.08 -11.45
CA GLN A 421 50.17 4.74 -10.15
C GLN A 421 50.53 6.22 -10.33
N GLN A 422 49.52 7.08 -10.40
CA GLN A 422 49.67 8.50 -10.21
C GLN A 422 48.89 8.89 -8.97
N ASN A 423 49.49 9.69 -8.09
CA ASN A 423 48.86 10.30 -6.91
C ASN A 423 47.64 11.12 -7.32
N HIS A 424 46.49 10.49 -7.45
CA HIS A 424 45.25 11.19 -7.77
C HIS A 424 44.69 11.81 -6.49
N SER A 425 44.79 13.13 -6.38
CA SER A 425 44.14 13.89 -5.31
C SER A 425 42.63 13.91 -5.58
N ASN A 426 41.85 13.24 -4.74
CA ASN A 426 40.40 13.31 -4.78
C ASN A 426 39.94 14.56 -4.01
N TYR A 427 39.01 15.30 -4.58
CA TYR A 427 38.48 16.53 -3.98
C TYR A 427 37.05 16.29 -3.46
N LEU A 428 36.82 16.60 -2.17
CA LEU A 428 35.52 16.52 -1.53
C LEU A 428 34.79 17.87 -1.68
N ILE A 429 33.55 17.87 -2.17
CA ILE A 429 32.72 19.06 -2.29
C ILE A 429 31.46 18.93 -1.45
N HIS A 430 31.29 19.83 -0.47
CA HIS A 430 30.13 19.92 0.42
C HIS A 430 29.72 18.59 1.06
N ASP A 431 30.66 17.71 1.44
CA ASP A 431 30.40 16.39 2.02
C ASP A 431 29.42 15.53 1.21
N LYS A 432 29.20 15.87 -0.05
CA LYS A 432 28.20 15.23 -0.92
C LYS A 432 28.81 14.59 -2.16
N TYR A 433 29.75 15.29 -2.80
CA TYR A 433 30.34 14.86 -4.04
C TYR A 433 31.85 14.69 -3.88
N LEU A 434 32.36 13.62 -4.48
CA LEU A 434 33.78 13.37 -4.65
C LEU A 434 34.14 13.60 -6.10
N ILE A 435 35.17 14.40 -6.36
CA ILE A 435 35.71 14.63 -7.69
C ILE A 435 37.06 13.94 -7.81
N SER A 436 37.17 13.04 -8.76
CA SER A 436 38.42 12.35 -9.12
C SER A 436 38.84 12.78 -10.52
N PRO A 437 40.12 13.18 -10.75
CA PRO A 437 40.61 13.50 -12.07
C PRO A 437 40.66 12.27 -12.95
N SER A 438 40.29 12.43 -14.24
CA SER A 438 40.39 11.39 -15.28
C SER A 438 41.15 11.95 -16.49
N LYS A 439 41.66 11.08 -17.38
CA LYS A 439 42.38 11.50 -18.59
C LYS A 439 41.55 12.40 -19.50
N SER A 440 40.22 12.25 -19.52
CA SER A 440 39.28 12.99 -20.38
C SER A 440 38.51 14.10 -19.67
N GLY A 441 38.69 14.30 -18.36
CA GLY A 441 37.91 15.25 -17.57
C GLY A 441 37.91 14.96 -16.09
N PHE A 442 36.76 15.09 -15.45
CA PHE A 442 36.55 14.83 -14.03
C PHE A 442 35.44 13.81 -13.85
N LEU A 443 35.65 12.84 -12.96
CA LEU A 443 34.62 11.93 -12.50
C LEU A 443 33.99 12.53 -11.23
N VAL A 444 32.70 12.78 -11.25
CA VAL A 444 31.91 13.30 -10.14
C VAL A 444 31.10 12.16 -9.54
N ILE A 445 31.33 11.81 -8.28
CA ILE A 445 30.71 10.70 -7.59
C ILE A 445 29.86 11.20 -6.43
N ASP A 446 28.60 10.77 -6.33
CA ASP A 446 27.73 11.00 -5.16
C ASP A 446 28.13 10.02 -4.04
N ILE A 447 28.70 10.53 -2.97
CA ILE A 447 29.29 9.75 -1.87
C ILE A 447 28.28 8.79 -1.22
N LYS A 448 27.06 9.28 -0.94
CA LYS A 448 26.02 8.48 -0.28
C LYS A 448 25.49 7.38 -1.19
N ARG A 449 25.35 7.67 -2.48
CA ARG A 449 24.92 6.67 -3.47
C ARG A 449 26.01 5.62 -3.71
N ALA A 450 27.28 6.03 -3.74
CA ALA A 450 28.41 5.11 -3.84
C ALA A 450 28.45 4.18 -2.63
N LYS A 451 28.36 4.73 -1.40
CA LYS A 451 28.33 3.95 -0.18
C LYS A 451 27.14 2.99 -0.12
N ASN A 452 25.96 3.43 -0.58
CA ASN A 452 24.78 2.56 -0.67
C ASN A 452 25.05 1.35 -1.59
N ARG A 453 25.67 1.55 -2.75
CA ARG A 453 26.00 0.45 -3.66
C ARG A 453 27.00 -0.52 -3.05
N ILE A 454 28.07 -0.01 -2.46
CA ILE A 454 29.10 -0.82 -1.81
C ILE A 454 28.48 -1.66 -0.69
N LEU A 455 27.72 -1.04 0.21
CA LEU A 455 27.06 -1.74 1.31
C LEU A 455 26.08 -2.80 0.81
N PHE A 456 25.32 -2.49 -0.25
CA PHE A 456 24.40 -3.44 -0.83
C PHE A 456 25.09 -4.69 -1.34
N ASP A 457 26.18 -4.56 -2.11
CA ASP A 457 26.91 -5.70 -2.65
C ASP A 457 27.59 -6.50 -1.53
N GLN A 458 28.15 -5.84 -0.52
CA GLN A 458 28.75 -6.47 0.67
C GLN A 458 27.69 -7.24 1.47
N MET A 459 26.56 -6.62 1.77
CA MET A 459 25.46 -7.25 2.51
C MET A 459 24.88 -8.45 1.74
N LEU A 460 24.74 -8.33 0.43
CA LEU A 460 24.20 -9.41 -0.41
C LEU A 460 25.16 -10.61 -0.43
N GLN A 461 26.45 -10.38 -0.57
CA GLN A 461 27.48 -11.44 -0.49
C GLN A 461 27.49 -12.11 0.90
N GLN A 462 27.44 -11.32 1.96
CA GLN A 462 27.38 -11.85 3.32
C GLN A 462 26.09 -12.63 3.56
N PHE A 463 24.94 -12.10 3.16
CA PHE A 463 23.62 -12.73 3.30
C PHE A 463 23.54 -14.14 2.71
N VAL A 464 24.22 -14.36 1.57
CA VAL A 464 24.30 -15.70 0.93
C VAL A 464 25.17 -16.65 1.75
N ALA A 465 26.22 -16.16 2.43
CA ALA A 465 27.18 -16.98 3.16
C ALA A 465 26.76 -17.24 4.62
N GLN A 466 26.25 -16.23 5.31
CA GLN A 466 25.88 -16.28 6.73
C GLN A 466 24.93 -15.15 7.10
N PRO A 467 24.18 -15.26 8.23
CA PRO A 467 23.34 -14.17 8.71
C PRO A 467 24.13 -12.88 8.93
N LEU A 468 23.49 -11.74 8.68
CA LEU A 468 24.06 -10.42 9.00
C LEU A 468 24.23 -10.28 10.51
N SER A 469 25.29 -9.57 10.93
CA SER A 469 25.56 -9.31 12.34
C SER A 469 24.43 -8.47 12.96
N SER A 470 23.96 -8.89 14.14
CA SER A 470 22.92 -8.21 14.90
C SER A 470 23.51 -7.43 16.07
N GLN A 471 22.96 -6.26 16.34
CA GLN A 471 23.20 -5.46 17.53
C GLN A 471 21.97 -5.52 18.43
N GLN A 472 22.15 -5.93 19.67
CA GLN A 472 21.08 -5.96 20.66
C GLN A 472 20.77 -4.53 21.13
N LEU A 473 19.48 -4.20 21.20
CA LEU A 473 19.00 -2.90 21.70
C LEU A 473 18.97 -2.92 23.23
N LEU A 474 19.33 -1.79 23.86
CA LEU A 474 19.22 -1.63 25.32
C LEU A 474 17.77 -1.67 25.79
N PHE A 475 16.85 -1.11 25.00
CA PHE A 475 15.42 -1.15 25.22
C PHE A 475 14.77 -1.73 23.97
N PRO A 476 13.90 -2.74 24.10
CA PRO A 476 13.15 -3.25 22.96
C PRO A 476 12.27 -2.14 22.33
N LEU A 477 12.20 -2.13 21.01
CA LEU A 477 11.32 -1.21 20.26
C LEU A 477 9.99 -1.89 19.99
N GLU A 478 8.92 -1.24 20.37
CA GLU A 478 7.56 -1.72 20.11
C GLU A 478 7.00 -1.06 18.85
N ARG A 479 6.42 -1.87 17.95
CA ARG A 479 5.71 -1.40 16.75
C ARG A 479 4.39 -2.15 16.60
N GLU A 480 3.34 -1.41 16.34
CA GLU A 480 2.07 -2.01 15.97
C GLU A 480 2.10 -2.46 14.51
N LEU A 481 1.67 -3.69 14.29
CA LEU A 481 1.54 -4.27 12.97
C LEU A 481 0.08 -4.24 12.53
N SER A 482 -0.17 -3.78 11.30
CA SER A 482 -1.41 -4.12 10.62
C SER A 482 -1.50 -5.63 10.43
N GLY A 483 -2.69 -6.19 10.27
CA GLY A 483 -2.84 -7.64 10.04
C GLY A 483 -2.00 -8.13 8.86
N GLU A 484 -1.89 -7.34 7.80
CA GLU A 484 -1.07 -7.64 6.62
C GLU A 484 0.44 -7.64 6.92
N ALA A 485 0.91 -6.66 7.69
CA ALA A 485 2.31 -6.60 8.14
C ALA A 485 2.65 -7.77 9.07
N LYS A 486 1.74 -8.16 9.98
CA LYS A 486 1.90 -9.34 10.84
C LYS A 486 2.10 -10.60 10.01
N LEU A 487 1.28 -10.80 8.96
CA LEU A 487 1.44 -11.93 8.05
C LEU A 487 2.81 -11.94 7.36
N SER A 488 3.26 -10.79 6.85
CA SER A 488 4.54 -10.66 6.19
C SER A 488 5.70 -11.00 7.12
N TRP A 489 5.71 -10.46 8.34
CA TRP A 489 6.76 -10.71 9.33
C TRP A 489 6.76 -12.14 9.85
N SER A 490 5.58 -12.74 10.05
CA SER A 490 5.45 -14.15 10.46
C SER A 490 5.86 -15.12 9.37
N ALA A 491 5.45 -14.87 8.12
CA ALA A 491 5.75 -15.76 6.99
C ALA A 491 7.24 -15.78 6.61
N GLN A 492 7.97 -14.70 6.94
CA GLN A 492 9.37 -14.52 6.57
C GLN A 492 10.33 -14.51 7.78
N GLN A 493 9.96 -15.19 8.87
CA GLN A 493 10.76 -15.18 10.10
C GLN A 493 12.23 -15.54 9.87
N SER A 494 12.51 -16.58 9.07
CA SER A 494 13.87 -16.99 8.73
C SER A 494 14.64 -15.89 7.98
N LEU A 495 13.98 -15.18 7.09
CA LEU A 495 14.57 -14.09 6.32
C LEU A 495 14.94 -12.90 7.21
N TRP A 496 14.04 -12.50 8.11
CA TRP A 496 14.31 -11.43 9.07
C TRP A 496 15.46 -11.76 10.01
N GLN A 497 15.52 -12.99 10.48
CA GLN A 497 16.65 -13.46 11.30
C GLN A 497 17.97 -13.47 10.53
N GLN A 498 17.96 -13.88 9.25
CA GLN A 498 19.14 -13.81 8.38
C GLN A 498 19.59 -12.36 8.11
N LEU A 499 18.65 -11.41 8.07
CA LEU A 499 18.94 -9.98 7.96
C LEU A 499 19.43 -9.35 9.27
N GLY A 500 19.52 -10.11 10.37
CA GLY A 500 20.04 -9.67 11.66
C GLY A 500 18.99 -9.02 12.58
N PHE A 501 17.69 -9.23 12.33
CA PHE A 501 16.63 -8.80 13.25
C PHE A 501 16.36 -9.88 14.30
N MET A 502 16.30 -9.48 15.57
CA MET A 502 15.81 -10.29 16.67
C MET A 502 14.48 -9.68 17.14
N TYR A 503 13.39 -10.42 17.05
CA TYR A 503 12.07 -9.91 17.39
C TYR A 503 11.12 -10.99 17.85
N GLU A 504 10.05 -10.57 18.54
CA GLU A 504 8.90 -11.36 18.93
C GLU A 504 7.62 -10.66 18.46
N ILE A 505 6.60 -11.44 18.11
CA ILE A 505 5.29 -10.91 17.77
C ILE A 505 4.31 -11.35 18.86
N GLN A 506 3.77 -10.39 19.60
CA GLN A 506 2.75 -10.59 20.62
C GLN A 506 1.47 -9.89 20.18
N ASP A 507 0.41 -10.63 19.91
CA ASP A 507 -0.84 -10.13 19.34
C ASP A 507 -0.63 -9.35 18.02
N GLN A 508 -0.77 -8.02 18.06
CA GLN A 508 -0.51 -7.09 16.97
C GLN A 508 0.73 -6.23 17.19
N GLN A 509 1.54 -6.53 18.21
CA GLN A 509 2.76 -5.80 18.52
C GLN A 509 3.98 -6.59 18.09
N LEU A 510 4.89 -5.91 17.39
CA LEU A 510 6.23 -6.38 17.06
C LEU A 510 7.20 -5.81 18.08
N LEU A 511 7.81 -6.68 18.87
CA LEU A 511 8.81 -6.34 19.87
C LEU A 511 10.19 -6.65 19.28
N ILE A 512 10.94 -5.60 18.89
CA ILE A 512 12.28 -5.73 18.28
C ILE A 512 13.34 -5.61 19.39
N GLN A 513 14.09 -6.68 19.60
CA GLN A 513 15.14 -6.79 20.62
C GLN A 513 16.53 -6.56 20.03
N GLY A 514 16.71 -6.80 18.73
CA GLY A 514 17.96 -6.62 18.01
C GLY A 514 17.76 -6.22 16.56
N VAL A 515 18.72 -5.46 16.04
CA VAL A 515 18.70 -4.93 14.67
C VAL A 515 20.04 -5.16 13.98
N PRO A 516 20.11 -5.14 12.64
CA PRO A 516 21.37 -5.22 11.92
C PRO A 516 22.37 -4.17 12.41
N SER A 517 23.61 -4.57 12.71
CA SER A 517 24.65 -3.71 13.30
C SER A 517 25.04 -2.50 12.44
N LEU A 518 24.70 -2.53 11.15
CA LEU A 518 24.94 -1.45 10.18
C LEU A 518 23.91 -0.31 10.28
N LEU A 519 22.79 -0.52 10.98
CA LEU A 519 21.77 0.51 11.18
C LEU A 519 22.13 1.40 12.36
N THR A 520 22.07 2.71 12.15
CA THR A 520 22.23 3.70 13.22
C THR A 520 20.90 4.04 13.87
N GLU A 521 20.87 4.33 15.16
CA GLU A 521 19.65 4.68 15.91
C GLU A 521 18.87 5.83 15.29
N GLN A 522 19.56 6.82 14.69
CA GLN A 522 18.93 8.01 14.09
C GLN A 522 17.93 7.71 12.95
N HIS A 523 18.09 6.60 12.23
CA HIS A 523 17.24 6.22 11.11
C HIS A 523 16.51 4.92 11.31
N LEU A 524 16.61 4.36 12.52
CA LEU A 524 16.02 3.08 12.83
C LEU A 524 14.49 3.11 12.73
N ASP A 525 13.85 4.13 13.27
CA ASP A 525 12.39 4.31 13.21
C ASP A 525 11.90 4.42 11.76
N GLU A 526 12.53 5.29 10.95
CA GLU A 526 12.16 5.43 9.53
C GLU A 526 12.41 4.16 8.72
N CYS A 527 13.47 3.42 9.05
CA CYS A 527 13.77 2.14 8.42
C CYS A 527 12.69 1.11 8.78
N LEU A 528 12.37 0.97 10.07
CA LEU A 528 11.34 0.04 10.54
C LEU A 528 9.96 0.36 9.98
N ASP A 529 9.57 1.63 9.91
CA ASP A 529 8.31 2.04 9.29
C ASP A 529 8.23 1.59 7.82
N GLN A 530 9.33 1.71 7.07
CA GLN A 530 9.36 1.23 5.69
C GLN A 530 9.41 -0.29 5.55
N LEU A 531 9.98 -1.00 6.54
CA LEU A 531 10.04 -2.45 6.56
C LEU A 531 8.76 -3.10 7.09
N THR A 532 8.00 -2.42 7.96
CA THR A 532 6.72 -2.91 8.48
C THR A 532 5.54 -2.61 7.55
N ASP A 533 5.73 -1.71 6.59
CA ASP A 533 4.68 -1.39 5.62
C ASP A 533 4.54 -2.52 4.59
N ALA A 534 3.53 -3.33 4.79
CA ALA A 534 3.22 -4.50 3.95
C ALA A 534 2.96 -4.16 2.48
N ALA A 535 2.52 -2.93 2.19
CA ALA A 535 2.29 -2.50 0.81
C ALA A 535 3.58 -2.45 -0.03
N ASN A 536 4.76 -2.34 0.60
CA ASN A 536 6.05 -2.42 -0.09
C ASN A 536 6.36 -3.80 -0.67
N TYR A 537 5.66 -4.86 -0.23
CA TYR A 537 5.95 -6.24 -0.63
C TYR A 537 4.92 -6.83 -1.60
N ARG A 538 3.82 -6.11 -1.89
CA ARG A 538 2.67 -6.64 -2.66
C ARG A 538 3.02 -7.11 -4.07
N ASP A 539 3.97 -6.46 -4.71
CA ASP A 539 4.32 -6.70 -6.12
C ASP A 539 5.68 -7.37 -6.31
N ILE A 540 6.34 -7.81 -5.23
CA ILE A 540 7.69 -8.38 -5.26
C ILE A 540 7.59 -9.91 -5.23
N ASP A 541 8.21 -10.59 -6.19
CA ASP A 541 8.31 -12.05 -6.18
C ASP A 541 9.17 -12.53 -4.99
N SER A 542 8.87 -13.71 -4.47
CA SER A 542 9.52 -14.24 -3.27
C SER A 542 11.05 -14.37 -3.37
N GLY A 543 11.59 -14.54 -4.58
CA GLY A 543 13.02 -14.56 -4.85
C GLY A 543 13.68 -13.17 -4.74
N ASP A 544 12.91 -12.11 -5.00
CA ASP A 544 13.41 -10.74 -5.03
C ASP A 544 13.24 -9.98 -3.70
N ILE A 545 12.47 -10.54 -2.76
CA ILE A 545 12.22 -9.89 -1.46
C ILE A 545 13.52 -9.69 -0.66
N ALA A 546 14.39 -10.69 -0.62
CA ALA A 546 15.67 -10.57 0.07
C ALA A 546 16.52 -9.45 -0.52
N HIS A 547 16.59 -9.39 -1.84
CA HIS A 547 17.30 -8.35 -2.58
C HIS A 547 16.74 -6.95 -2.30
N PHE A 548 15.41 -6.82 -2.26
CA PHE A 548 14.72 -5.58 -1.93
C PHE A 548 15.01 -5.14 -0.48
N LEU A 549 14.94 -6.05 0.49
CA LEU A 549 15.21 -5.76 1.91
C LEU A 549 16.66 -5.34 2.12
N VAL A 550 17.61 -6.05 1.54
CA VAL A 550 19.04 -5.69 1.58
C VAL A 550 19.26 -4.32 0.95
N ALA A 551 18.61 -3.99 -0.17
CA ALA A 551 18.71 -2.68 -0.80
C ALA A 551 18.18 -1.54 0.11
N LYS A 552 17.10 -1.79 0.84
CA LYS A 552 16.55 -0.85 1.84
C LYS A 552 17.49 -0.67 3.02
N LEU A 553 18.01 -1.75 3.59
CA LEU A 553 18.96 -1.69 4.70
C LEU A 553 20.24 -0.93 4.29
N ALA A 554 20.81 -1.23 3.12
CA ALA A 554 21.97 -0.53 2.58
C ALA A 554 21.72 0.97 2.38
N TYR A 555 20.53 1.34 1.92
CA TYR A 555 20.14 2.75 1.77
C TYR A 555 20.14 3.49 3.13
N PHE A 556 19.55 2.91 4.17
CA PHE A 556 19.51 3.53 5.49
C PHE A 556 20.89 3.56 6.16
N ALA A 557 21.69 2.51 6.02
CA ALA A 557 23.05 2.47 6.51
C ALA A 557 23.96 3.54 5.84
N ALA A 558 23.73 3.84 4.55
CA ALA A 558 24.50 4.86 3.83
C ALA A 558 24.06 6.30 4.11
N LYS A 559 22.88 6.52 4.72
CA LYS A 559 22.25 7.86 4.82
C LYS A 559 23.08 8.86 5.61
N ASN A 560 23.78 8.42 6.65
CA ASN A 560 24.64 9.25 7.52
C ASN A 560 26.12 9.17 7.17
N PHE A 561 26.49 8.43 6.12
CA PHE A 561 27.89 8.29 5.76
C PHE A 561 28.47 9.64 5.32
N LYS A 562 29.64 9.98 5.89
CA LYS A 562 30.46 11.14 5.56
C LYS A 562 31.91 10.70 5.43
N ILE A 563 32.64 11.36 4.56
CA ILE A 563 34.08 11.19 4.41
C ILE A 563 34.75 12.25 5.27
N THR A 564 35.62 11.84 6.18
CA THR A 564 36.38 12.72 7.08
C THR A 564 37.85 12.81 6.70
N GLN A 565 38.38 11.77 6.03
CA GLN A 565 39.78 11.66 5.65
C GLN A 565 39.94 11.32 4.17
N GLN A 566 41.09 11.72 3.60
CA GLN A 566 41.36 11.50 2.17
C GLN A 566 41.53 10.01 1.85
N GLU A 567 42.02 9.22 2.80
CA GLU A 567 42.15 7.76 2.68
C GLU A 567 40.78 7.08 2.52
N GLU A 568 39.75 7.56 3.24
CA GLU A 568 38.37 7.07 3.12
C GLU A 568 37.78 7.36 1.74
N ALA A 569 38.16 8.50 1.14
CA ALA A 569 37.73 8.85 -0.21
C ALA A 569 38.34 7.90 -1.25
N LEU A 570 39.62 7.58 -1.13
CA LEU A 570 40.30 6.61 -2.00
C LEU A 570 39.66 5.23 -1.86
N ALA A 571 39.50 4.76 -0.62
CA ALA A 571 38.87 3.47 -0.33
C ALA A 571 37.43 3.39 -0.86
N LEU A 572 36.66 4.50 -0.81
CA LEU A 572 35.31 4.54 -1.37
C LEU A 572 35.32 4.32 -2.88
N VAL A 573 36.24 4.98 -3.59
CA VAL A 573 36.36 4.85 -5.06
C VAL A 573 36.80 3.44 -5.42
N GLU A 574 37.82 2.90 -4.78
CA GLU A 574 38.30 1.53 -5.02
C GLU A 574 37.22 0.49 -4.79
N ASN A 575 36.52 0.56 -3.66
CA ASN A 575 35.44 -0.36 -3.34
C ASN A 575 34.25 -0.22 -4.31
N LEU A 576 33.95 1.01 -4.79
CA LEU A 576 32.89 1.23 -5.74
C LEU A 576 33.18 0.51 -7.08
N PHE A 577 34.42 0.61 -7.56
CA PHE A 577 34.81 -0.04 -8.82
C PHE A 577 34.95 -1.57 -8.69
N GLN A 578 35.00 -2.13 -7.49
CA GLN A 578 34.89 -3.56 -7.26
C GLN A 578 33.46 -4.08 -7.31
N CYS A 579 32.46 -3.20 -7.25
CA CYS A 579 31.05 -3.58 -7.37
C CYS A 579 30.69 -4.01 -8.78
N ALA A 580 29.82 -5.01 -8.93
CA ALA A 580 29.37 -5.51 -10.22
C ALA A 580 28.67 -4.43 -11.07
N GLN A 581 27.98 -3.50 -10.43
CA GLN A 581 27.31 -2.35 -11.05
C GLN A 581 27.70 -1.06 -10.33
N HIS A 582 28.79 -0.44 -10.74
CA HIS A 582 29.32 0.77 -10.08
C HIS A 582 28.66 2.08 -10.54
N SER A 583 27.88 2.08 -11.63
CA SER A 583 27.26 3.29 -12.21
C SER A 583 25.92 3.67 -11.58
N HIS A 584 25.16 2.70 -11.07
CA HIS A 584 23.82 2.91 -10.52
C HIS A 584 23.63 2.25 -9.15
N THR A 585 22.82 2.89 -8.29
CA THR A 585 22.39 2.31 -7.02
C THR A 585 21.43 1.13 -7.26
N PRO A 586 21.16 0.24 -6.28
CA PRO A 586 20.15 -0.80 -6.40
C PRO A 586 18.75 -0.28 -6.76
N GLY A 587 18.46 1.00 -6.45
CA GLY A 587 17.21 1.68 -6.81
C GLY A 587 17.28 2.47 -8.13
N GLY A 588 18.25 2.19 -9.02
CA GLY A 588 18.35 2.78 -10.37
C GLY A 588 18.82 4.24 -10.44
N LYS A 589 19.31 4.84 -9.34
CA LYS A 589 19.84 6.22 -9.36
C LYS A 589 21.31 6.23 -9.78
N MET A 590 21.68 7.15 -10.66
CA MET A 590 23.06 7.34 -11.11
C MET A 590 23.97 7.68 -9.92
N ILE A 591 25.12 7.00 -9.80
CA ILE A 591 26.13 7.19 -8.75
C ILE A 591 27.20 8.18 -9.21
N MET A 592 27.66 8.05 -10.45
CA MET A 592 28.76 8.85 -10.98
C MET A 592 28.42 9.42 -12.35
N SER A 593 29.04 10.56 -12.69
CA SER A 593 28.96 11.18 -14.01
C SER A 593 30.32 11.73 -14.38
N THR A 594 30.70 11.62 -15.65
CA THR A 594 31.95 12.19 -16.18
C THR A 594 31.66 13.57 -16.71
N LEU A 595 32.43 14.57 -16.28
CA LEU A 595 32.43 15.92 -16.80
C LEU A 595 33.68 16.08 -17.70
N THR A 596 33.49 16.10 -19.00
CA THR A 596 34.59 16.19 -19.97
C THR A 596 35.19 17.61 -20.04
N PHE A 597 36.45 17.73 -20.43
CA PHE A 597 37.08 19.06 -20.65
C PHE A 597 36.35 19.88 -21.73
N ASP A 598 35.78 19.23 -22.74
CA ASP A 598 34.98 19.90 -23.78
C ASP A 598 33.66 20.46 -23.24
N GLU A 599 33.02 19.77 -22.31
CA GLU A 599 31.82 20.25 -21.64
C GLU A 599 32.13 21.44 -20.71
N LEU A 600 33.28 21.38 -20.04
CA LEU A 600 33.77 22.51 -19.23
C LEU A 600 34.10 23.71 -20.11
N ALA A 601 34.82 23.52 -21.21
CA ALA A 601 35.18 24.60 -22.14
C ALA A 601 33.95 25.29 -22.76
N LYS A 602 32.83 24.57 -22.95
CA LYS A 602 31.57 25.17 -23.44
C LYS A 602 30.87 26.06 -22.43
N LYS A 603 31.26 26.03 -21.15
CA LYS A 603 30.65 26.82 -20.08
C LYS A 603 31.41 28.14 -19.82
N PHE A 604 32.63 28.26 -20.32
CA PHE A 604 33.47 29.43 -20.27
C PHE A 604 33.62 30.05 -21.67
#